data_5620763c5b02cdfa3b3850ee9e4769e4
#
_entry.id   5620763c5b02cdfa3b3850ee9e4769e4
#
_cell.length_a   1.000
_cell.length_b   1.000
_cell.length_c   1.000
_cell.angle_alpha   90.00
_cell.angle_beta   90.00
_cell.angle_gamma   90.00
#
_symmetry.space_group_name_H-M   'P 1'
#
loop_
_entity.id
_entity.type
_entity.pdbx_description
1 polymer ?
#
loop_
_entity_poly.entity_id
_entity_poly.type
_entity_poly.pdbx_seq_one_letter_code
_entity_poly.pdbx_strand_id
1 'polypeptide(L)'
;MNECSRRPFYSEYAWAFDLLIDRPVRKECAVIAAWLVDRGALPGSEILDAGCGTGRYAIELARRGYLIQGIDLSPDLIEVAMRSHGDVHRGVSFAVGDIAHLPSSRYTAILCRGVLNDIVDDAGREAVFAAFAGALQTNGVLILDVREWAASVERKAREPLFRKRVSTERGELTFTSVTAIDHETRRLLISERHELLTSGEERVSEYNFVMRCWERDELDTLLARHRFGELSYFGAYDSGVAAGATDRLVVVAQRTGAAA
;
A
#
# COMPACT_ATOMS: atom_id res chain seq x y z
N MET A 1 19.99 -3.62 -1.11
CA MET A 1 18.81 -4.24 -0.45
C MET A 1 18.21 -3.15 0.43
N ASN A 2 17.00 -2.71 0.11
CA ASN A 2 16.34 -1.62 0.82
C ASN A 2 15.98 -2.06 2.25
N GLU A 3 16.08 -1.18 3.25
CA GLU A 3 15.79 -1.52 4.66
C GLU A 3 14.38 -2.07 4.87
N CYS A 4 13.41 -1.64 4.07
CA CYS A 4 12.02 -2.09 4.14
C CYS A 4 11.86 -3.62 3.90
N SER A 5 12.69 -4.21 3.02
CA SER A 5 12.66 -5.65 2.74
C SER A 5 13.23 -6.53 3.88
N ARG A 6 13.88 -5.91 4.87
CA ARG A 6 14.44 -6.60 6.05
C ARG A 6 13.50 -6.59 7.26
N ARG A 7 12.39 -5.87 7.20
CA ARG A 7 11.42 -5.81 8.27
C ARG A 7 10.82 -7.20 8.51
N PRO A 8 10.90 -7.77 9.73
CA PRO A 8 10.39 -9.12 10.02
C PRO A 8 8.94 -9.32 9.57
N PHE A 9 8.13 -8.29 9.64
CA PHE A 9 6.75 -8.29 9.18
C PHE A 9 6.60 -8.55 7.67
N TYR A 10 7.59 -8.16 6.86
CA TYR A 10 7.61 -8.36 5.41
C TYR A 10 8.53 -9.50 4.97
N SER A 11 9.21 -10.16 5.91
CA SER A 11 10.11 -11.28 5.65
C SER A 11 9.74 -12.49 6.50
N GLU A 12 10.32 -12.66 7.67
CA GLU A 12 10.14 -13.82 8.56
C GLU A 12 8.67 -14.15 8.86
N TYR A 13 7.81 -13.10 9.00
CA TYR A 13 6.38 -13.22 9.29
C TYR A 13 5.47 -12.86 8.10
N ALA A 14 6.00 -12.82 6.87
CA ALA A 14 5.21 -12.56 5.65
C ALA A 14 4.01 -13.51 5.52
N TRP A 15 4.18 -14.78 5.93
CA TRP A 15 3.12 -15.80 5.95
C TRP A 15 1.94 -15.45 6.86
N ALA A 16 2.15 -14.63 7.90
CA ALA A 16 1.14 -14.21 8.86
C ALA A 16 0.56 -12.82 8.55
N PHE A 17 1.05 -12.13 7.52
CA PHE A 17 0.68 -10.75 7.22
C PHE A 17 -0.84 -10.58 7.16
N ASP A 18 -1.55 -11.45 6.44
CA ASP A 18 -2.99 -11.37 6.25
C ASP A 18 -3.78 -11.74 7.52
N LEU A 19 -3.21 -12.56 8.39
CA LEU A 19 -3.79 -12.89 9.69
C LEU A 19 -3.70 -11.71 10.67
N LEU A 20 -2.61 -10.95 10.59
CA LEU A 20 -2.35 -9.80 11.46
C LEU A 20 -3.03 -8.53 10.97
N ILE A 21 -3.07 -8.31 9.65
CA ILE A 21 -3.69 -7.15 9.01
C ILE A 21 -4.99 -7.57 8.34
N ASP A 22 -6.06 -7.56 9.12
CA ASP A 22 -7.39 -7.80 8.59
C ASP A 22 -7.88 -6.60 7.77
N ARG A 23 -8.40 -6.87 6.56
CA ARG A 23 -8.93 -5.87 5.63
C ARG A 23 -10.19 -6.39 4.93
N PRO A 24 -11.21 -5.55 4.74
CA PRO A 24 -12.40 -5.93 3.99
C PRO A 24 -12.14 -5.87 2.47
N VAL A 25 -11.16 -6.68 1.99
CA VAL A 25 -10.61 -6.65 0.62
C VAL A 25 -11.70 -6.64 -0.44
N ARG A 26 -12.70 -7.51 -0.30
CA ARG A 26 -13.79 -7.62 -1.27
C ARG A 26 -14.62 -6.33 -1.37
N LYS A 27 -14.90 -5.67 -0.22
CA LYS A 27 -15.63 -4.41 -0.16
C LYS A 27 -14.79 -3.28 -0.74
N GLU A 28 -13.54 -3.16 -0.31
CA GLU A 28 -12.63 -2.12 -0.80
C GLU A 28 -12.36 -2.26 -2.32
N CYS A 29 -12.15 -3.48 -2.82
CA CYS A 29 -11.99 -3.73 -4.27
C CYS A 29 -13.25 -3.42 -5.08
N ALA A 30 -14.44 -3.54 -4.51
CA ALA A 30 -15.67 -3.12 -5.19
C ALA A 30 -15.68 -1.60 -5.41
N VAL A 31 -15.26 -0.83 -4.41
CA VAL A 31 -15.15 0.63 -4.51
C VAL A 31 -14.03 1.04 -5.47
N ILE A 32 -12.86 0.41 -5.38
CA ILE A 32 -11.75 0.65 -6.31
C ILE A 32 -12.19 0.39 -7.76
N ALA A 33 -12.87 -0.73 -8.01
CA ALA A 33 -13.37 -1.06 -9.35
C ALA A 33 -14.38 -0.02 -9.87
N ALA A 34 -15.25 0.51 -9.01
CA ALA A 34 -16.16 1.59 -9.39
C ALA A 34 -15.39 2.86 -9.78
N TRP A 35 -14.40 3.28 -8.99
CA TRP A 35 -13.56 4.44 -9.32
C TRP A 35 -12.77 4.25 -10.61
N LEU A 36 -12.27 3.02 -10.87
CA LEU A 36 -11.58 2.68 -12.12
C LEU A 36 -12.51 2.85 -13.32
N VAL A 37 -13.72 2.29 -13.24
CA VAL A 37 -14.74 2.40 -14.30
C VAL A 37 -15.12 3.85 -14.56
N ASP A 38 -15.37 4.64 -13.51
CA ASP A 38 -15.74 6.07 -13.60
C ASP A 38 -14.65 6.91 -14.29
N ARG A 39 -13.39 6.43 -14.26
CA ARG A 39 -12.22 7.06 -14.91
C ARG A 39 -11.80 6.37 -16.21
N GLY A 40 -12.63 5.48 -16.74
CA GLY A 40 -12.41 4.83 -18.04
C GLY A 40 -11.49 3.59 -18.03
N ALA A 41 -11.01 3.14 -16.87
CA ALA A 41 -10.29 1.87 -16.75
C ALA A 41 -11.30 0.72 -16.57
N LEU A 42 -11.69 0.10 -17.67
CA LEU A 42 -12.70 -0.96 -17.71
C LEU A 42 -12.09 -2.36 -17.43
N PRO A 43 -12.90 -3.38 -17.10
CA PRO A 43 -12.44 -4.77 -17.10
C PRO A 43 -11.72 -5.11 -18.41
N GLY A 44 -10.59 -5.83 -18.31
CA GLY A 44 -9.64 -6.04 -19.39
C GLY A 44 -8.46 -5.06 -19.40
N SER A 45 -8.53 -3.95 -18.66
CA SER A 45 -7.42 -3.01 -18.54
C SER A 45 -6.24 -3.60 -17.78
N GLU A 46 -5.01 -3.22 -18.19
CA GLU A 46 -3.78 -3.56 -17.47
C GLU A 46 -3.57 -2.60 -16.29
N ILE A 47 -3.48 -3.17 -15.09
CA ILE A 47 -3.31 -2.45 -13.82
C ILE A 47 -2.06 -2.93 -13.11
N LEU A 48 -1.28 -1.98 -12.57
CA LEU A 48 -0.21 -2.25 -11.63
C LEU A 48 -0.72 -2.13 -10.19
N ASP A 49 -0.52 -3.17 -9.38
CA ASP A 49 -0.62 -3.09 -7.90
C ASP A 49 0.80 -2.89 -7.34
N ALA A 50 1.13 -1.63 -7.07
CA ALA A 50 2.46 -1.17 -6.67
C ALA A 50 2.62 -1.28 -5.15
N GLY A 51 3.46 -2.20 -4.68
CA GLY A 51 3.53 -2.63 -3.28
C GLY A 51 2.38 -3.57 -2.94
N CYS A 52 2.20 -4.63 -3.74
CA CYS A 52 1.05 -5.52 -3.66
C CYS A 52 1.00 -6.41 -2.41
N GLY A 53 2.11 -6.52 -1.67
CA GLY A 53 2.23 -7.39 -0.51
C GLY A 53 1.91 -8.84 -0.84
N THR A 54 0.97 -9.43 -0.10
CA THR A 54 0.47 -10.81 -0.30
C THR A 54 -0.48 -10.96 -1.49
N GLY A 55 -0.68 -9.93 -2.30
CA GLY A 55 -1.47 -9.97 -3.53
C GLY A 55 -2.99 -10.01 -3.37
N ARG A 56 -3.54 -9.83 -2.17
CA ARG A 56 -5.00 -9.95 -1.90
C ARG A 56 -5.85 -9.07 -2.80
N TYR A 57 -5.42 -7.82 -3.03
CA TYR A 57 -6.15 -6.86 -3.86
C TYR A 57 -5.96 -7.16 -5.34
N ALA A 58 -4.75 -7.49 -5.75
CA ALA A 58 -4.44 -7.92 -7.12
C ALA A 58 -5.33 -9.11 -7.53
N ILE A 59 -5.41 -10.15 -6.69
CA ILE A 59 -6.23 -11.34 -6.91
C ILE A 59 -7.71 -10.97 -7.00
N GLU A 60 -8.22 -10.14 -6.06
CA GLU A 60 -9.64 -9.77 -6.04
C GLU A 60 -10.02 -8.87 -7.24
N LEU A 61 -9.13 -7.98 -7.70
CA LEU A 61 -9.34 -7.18 -8.91
C LEU A 61 -9.26 -8.04 -10.17
N ALA A 62 -8.37 -9.03 -10.23
CA ALA A 62 -8.33 -9.99 -11.34
C ALA A 62 -9.65 -10.80 -11.44
N ARG A 63 -10.26 -11.17 -10.31
CA ARG A 63 -11.60 -11.79 -10.29
C ARG A 63 -12.70 -10.90 -10.88
N ARG A 64 -12.48 -9.59 -10.90
CA ARG A 64 -13.37 -8.60 -11.51
C ARG A 64 -13.08 -8.33 -12.98
N GLY A 65 -12.14 -9.10 -13.56
CA GLY A 65 -11.82 -9.06 -14.98
C GLY A 65 -10.68 -8.13 -15.37
N TYR A 66 -9.94 -7.55 -14.42
CA TYR A 66 -8.75 -6.75 -14.71
C TYR A 66 -7.52 -7.64 -14.95
N LEU A 67 -6.56 -7.14 -15.72
CA LEU A 67 -5.24 -7.77 -15.91
C LEU A 67 -4.27 -7.11 -14.94
N ILE A 68 -3.83 -7.83 -13.90
CA ILE A 68 -3.07 -7.24 -12.80
C ILE A 68 -1.62 -7.72 -12.83
N GLN A 69 -0.68 -6.79 -12.73
CA GLN A 69 0.69 -7.07 -12.33
C GLN A 69 0.90 -6.53 -10.91
N GLY A 70 1.18 -7.41 -9.95
CA GLY A 70 1.59 -7.04 -8.60
C GLY A 70 3.11 -7.01 -8.50
N ILE A 71 3.66 -5.94 -7.92
CA ILE A 71 5.08 -5.87 -7.57
C ILE A 71 5.24 -5.48 -6.11
N ASP A 72 6.25 -6.04 -5.45
CA ASP A 72 6.64 -5.69 -4.09
C ASP A 72 8.15 -5.84 -3.93
N LEU A 73 8.76 -5.07 -3.03
CA LEU A 73 10.19 -5.18 -2.71
C LEU A 73 10.52 -6.46 -1.92
N SER A 74 9.55 -7.03 -1.22
CA SER A 74 9.73 -8.23 -0.40
C SER A 74 9.55 -9.50 -1.23
N PRO A 75 10.60 -10.31 -1.39
CA PRO A 75 10.48 -11.62 -2.04
C PRO A 75 9.60 -12.59 -1.25
N ASP A 76 9.56 -12.47 0.08
CA ASP A 76 8.77 -13.34 0.95
C ASP A 76 7.27 -13.06 0.81
N LEU A 77 6.87 -11.76 0.72
CA LEU A 77 5.48 -11.40 0.43
C LEU A 77 5.06 -11.83 -0.98
N ILE A 78 5.93 -11.70 -1.96
CA ILE A 78 5.68 -12.18 -3.34
C ILE A 78 5.55 -13.71 -3.37
N GLU A 79 6.34 -14.44 -2.58
CA GLU A 79 6.17 -15.89 -2.46
C GLU A 79 4.80 -16.27 -1.87
N VAL A 80 4.34 -15.53 -0.85
CA VAL A 80 2.98 -15.70 -0.30
C VAL A 80 1.92 -15.39 -1.36
N ALA A 81 2.08 -14.29 -2.11
CA ALA A 81 1.16 -13.92 -3.18
C ALA A 81 1.06 -15.00 -4.26
N MET A 82 2.20 -15.55 -4.70
CA MET A 82 2.26 -16.63 -5.69
C MET A 82 1.59 -17.92 -5.20
N ARG A 83 1.77 -18.29 -3.92
CA ARG A 83 1.11 -19.46 -3.31
C ARG A 83 -0.41 -19.27 -3.19
N SER A 84 -0.84 -18.07 -2.81
CA SER A 84 -2.26 -17.73 -2.63
C SER A 84 -3.03 -17.62 -3.96
N HIS A 85 -2.28 -17.39 -5.03
CA HIS A 85 -2.82 -17.26 -6.37
C HIS A 85 -3.35 -18.60 -6.93
N GLY A 86 -2.66 -19.73 -6.71
CA GLY A 86 -3.03 -21.06 -7.20
C GLY A 86 -3.31 -21.08 -8.71
N ASP A 87 -4.00 -22.13 -9.19
CA ASP A 87 -4.40 -22.27 -10.61
C ASP A 87 -5.57 -21.36 -11.03
N VAL A 88 -6.02 -20.46 -10.17
CA VAL A 88 -7.37 -19.86 -10.27
C VAL A 88 -7.43 -18.62 -11.18
N HIS A 89 -6.31 -17.93 -11.47
CA HIS A 89 -6.43 -16.63 -12.16
C HIS A 89 -5.44 -16.39 -13.31
N ARG A 90 -5.93 -16.55 -14.54
CA ARG A 90 -5.18 -16.20 -15.75
C ARG A 90 -4.90 -14.70 -15.92
N GLY A 91 -5.40 -13.81 -15.05
CA GLY A 91 -5.29 -12.37 -15.18
C GLY A 91 -4.38 -11.69 -14.17
N VAL A 92 -3.61 -12.42 -13.35
CA VAL A 92 -2.71 -11.83 -12.37
C VAL A 92 -1.31 -12.43 -12.46
N SER A 93 -0.30 -11.59 -12.25
CA SER A 93 1.11 -11.98 -12.14
C SER A 93 1.78 -11.21 -11.00
N PHE A 94 2.80 -11.82 -10.40
CA PHE A 94 3.56 -11.21 -9.31
C PHE A 94 5.04 -11.22 -9.61
N ALA A 95 5.76 -10.16 -9.20
CA ALA A 95 7.20 -10.07 -9.33
C ALA A 95 7.81 -9.25 -8.20
N VAL A 96 9.03 -9.59 -7.80
CA VAL A 96 9.83 -8.71 -6.95
C VAL A 96 10.26 -7.51 -7.79
N GLY A 97 10.00 -6.30 -7.29
CA GLY A 97 10.31 -5.08 -8.03
C GLY A 97 10.20 -3.82 -7.18
N ASP A 98 10.90 -2.78 -7.63
CA ASP A 98 10.89 -1.46 -7.02
C ASP A 98 9.93 -0.54 -7.78
N ILE A 99 9.00 0.08 -7.06
CA ILE A 99 8.01 1.01 -7.61
C ILE A 99 8.64 2.31 -8.17
N ALA A 100 9.87 2.61 -7.82
CA ALA A 100 10.63 3.71 -8.41
C ALA A 100 11.20 3.40 -9.82
N HIS A 101 11.13 2.12 -10.27
CA HIS A 101 11.69 1.64 -11.53
C HIS A 101 10.67 0.88 -12.35
N LEU A 102 9.74 1.58 -12.99
CA LEU A 102 8.62 1.03 -13.74
C LEU A 102 8.81 1.16 -15.27
N PRO A 103 8.23 0.22 -16.06
CA PRO A 103 8.20 0.34 -17.52
C PRO A 103 7.32 1.52 -17.95
N SER A 104 7.71 2.21 -19.01
CA SER A 104 7.01 3.40 -19.52
C SER A 104 5.69 3.06 -20.22
N SER A 105 4.67 3.91 -20.02
CA SER A 105 3.40 3.99 -20.76
C SER A 105 2.67 2.65 -20.95
N ARG A 106 2.74 1.80 -19.93
CA ARG A 106 2.18 0.45 -19.98
C ARG A 106 0.78 0.36 -19.39
N TYR A 107 0.57 0.94 -18.19
CA TYR A 107 -0.62 0.66 -17.40
C TYR A 107 -1.74 1.65 -17.68
N THR A 108 -2.98 1.15 -17.70
CA THR A 108 -4.19 1.97 -17.71
C THR A 108 -4.45 2.52 -16.31
N ALA A 109 -4.08 1.79 -15.26
CA ALA A 109 -4.16 2.29 -13.89
C ALA A 109 -3.01 1.77 -13.02
N ILE A 110 -2.69 2.51 -11.96
CA ILE A 110 -1.80 2.12 -10.87
C ILE A 110 -2.57 2.22 -9.57
N LEU A 111 -2.50 1.15 -8.77
CA LEU A 111 -2.94 1.12 -7.38
C LEU A 111 -1.70 1.07 -6.49
N CYS A 112 -1.56 2.01 -5.52
CA CYS A 112 -0.47 2.03 -4.56
C CYS A 112 -1.03 2.22 -3.15
N ARG A 113 -0.96 1.18 -2.32
CA ARG A 113 -1.66 1.12 -1.05
C ARG A 113 -0.72 0.81 0.12
N GLY A 114 -0.72 1.71 1.12
CA GLY A 114 0.02 1.50 2.37
C GLY A 114 1.54 1.54 2.23
N VAL A 115 2.09 2.12 1.16
CA VAL A 115 3.51 2.10 0.81
C VAL A 115 4.17 3.46 1.01
N LEU A 116 3.53 4.53 0.54
CA LEU A 116 4.17 5.84 0.38
C LEU A 116 4.62 6.51 1.69
N ASN A 117 4.11 6.05 2.83
CA ASN A 117 4.54 6.55 4.13
C ASN A 117 5.91 6.00 4.56
N ASP A 118 6.31 4.85 4.01
CA ASP A 118 7.61 4.23 4.28
C ASP A 118 8.74 4.91 3.49
N ILE A 119 8.38 5.78 2.52
CA ILE A 119 9.33 6.62 1.76
C ILE A 119 9.51 7.93 2.53
N VAL A 120 10.61 8.03 3.27
CA VAL A 120 10.82 9.11 4.24
C VAL A 120 11.57 10.33 3.67
N ASP A 121 12.26 10.19 2.55
CA ASP A 121 13.03 11.27 1.92
C ASP A 121 12.30 11.83 0.68
N ASP A 122 12.58 13.11 0.38
CA ASP A 122 11.93 13.81 -0.73
C ASP A 122 12.33 13.26 -2.10
N ALA A 123 13.57 12.81 -2.25
CA ALA A 123 14.08 12.27 -3.52
C ALA A 123 13.38 10.95 -3.87
N GLY A 124 13.18 10.06 -2.89
CA GLY A 124 12.44 8.82 -3.06
C GLY A 124 10.97 9.07 -3.41
N ARG A 125 10.33 10.05 -2.74
CA ARG A 125 8.94 10.47 -3.05
C ARG A 125 8.84 10.99 -4.48
N GLU A 126 9.76 11.89 -4.89
CA GLU A 126 9.82 12.43 -6.25
C GLU A 126 10.02 11.32 -7.30
N ALA A 127 10.96 10.39 -7.04
CA ALA A 127 11.26 9.28 -7.95
C ALA A 127 10.05 8.37 -8.18
N VAL A 128 9.30 8.05 -7.13
CA VAL A 128 8.10 7.20 -7.24
C VAL A 128 6.98 7.88 -8.04
N PHE A 129 6.71 9.17 -7.80
CA PHE A 129 5.70 9.89 -8.57
C PHE A 129 6.11 10.08 -10.03
N ALA A 130 7.40 10.31 -10.31
CA ALA A 130 7.94 10.30 -11.67
C ALA A 130 7.75 8.95 -12.36
N ALA A 131 8.03 7.84 -11.64
CA ALA A 131 7.84 6.48 -12.14
C ALA A 131 6.36 6.19 -12.42
N PHE A 132 5.43 6.57 -11.53
CA PHE A 132 4.00 6.41 -11.77
C PHE A 132 3.52 7.19 -12.98
N ALA A 133 3.91 8.47 -13.09
CA ALA A 133 3.60 9.28 -14.27
C ALA A 133 4.19 8.69 -15.56
N GLY A 134 5.42 8.17 -15.51
CA GLY A 134 6.06 7.52 -16.66
C GLY A 134 5.39 6.21 -17.06
N ALA A 135 4.93 5.41 -16.11
CA ALA A 135 4.38 4.07 -16.33
C ALA A 135 2.91 4.08 -16.77
N LEU A 136 2.15 5.11 -16.41
CA LEU A 136 0.76 5.27 -16.83
C LEU A 136 0.65 5.70 -18.29
N GLN A 137 -0.35 5.19 -18.97
CA GLN A 137 -0.81 5.72 -20.26
C GLN A 137 -1.38 7.14 -20.09
N THR A 138 -1.54 7.88 -21.17
CA THR A 138 -2.27 9.15 -21.16
C THR A 138 -3.71 8.92 -20.68
N ASN A 139 -4.19 9.77 -19.79
CA ASN A 139 -5.45 9.62 -19.08
C ASN A 139 -5.54 8.39 -18.17
N GLY A 140 -4.41 7.73 -17.89
CA GLY A 140 -4.35 6.63 -16.93
C GLY A 140 -4.67 7.08 -15.50
N VAL A 141 -5.15 6.15 -14.69
CA VAL A 141 -5.67 6.40 -13.34
C VAL A 141 -4.63 6.02 -12.29
N LEU A 142 -4.38 6.92 -11.33
CA LEU A 142 -3.62 6.63 -10.12
C LEU A 142 -4.56 6.59 -8.93
N ILE A 143 -4.59 5.47 -8.22
CA ILE A 143 -5.27 5.35 -6.92
C ILE A 143 -4.20 5.05 -5.87
N LEU A 144 -4.06 5.94 -4.90
CA LEU A 144 -3.10 5.76 -3.81
C LEU A 144 -3.70 6.06 -2.45
N ASP A 145 -3.07 5.59 -1.40
CA ASP A 145 -3.35 6.07 -0.06
C ASP A 145 -2.08 6.50 0.69
N VAL A 146 -2.29 7.49 1.54
CA VAL A 146 -1.29 8.00 2.47
C VAL A 146 -1.91 8.22 3.84
N ARG A 147 -1.07 8.44 4.85
CA ARG A 147 -1.51 8.93 6.17
C ARG A 147 -1.30 10.43 6.23
N GLU A 148 -2.36 11.16 6.52
CA GLU A 148 -2.28 12.58 6.80
C GLU A 148 -1.69 12.84 8.18
N TRP A 149 -0.82 13.85 8.30
CA TRP A 149 -0.09 14.13 9.52
C TRP A 149 -1.01 14.46 10.70
N ALA A 150 -1.87 15.48 10.58
CA ALA A 150 -2.71 15.94 11.68
C ALA A 150 -3.62 14.83 12.24
N ALA A 151 -4.33 14.10 11.36
CA ALA A 151 -5.20 13.01 11.74
C ALA A 151 -4.44 11.81 12.31
N SER A 152 -3.22 11.55 11.81
CA SER A 152 -2.35 10.48 12.34
C SER A 152 -1.85 10.80 13.74
N VAL A 153 -1.46 12.05 14.01
CA VAL A 153 -1.07 12.53 15.35
C VAL A 153 -2.22 12.35 16.33
N GLU A 154 -3.40 12.83 15.98
CA GLU A 154 -4.59 12.73 16.84
C GLU A 154 -4.92 11.27 17.17
N ARG A 155 -4.92 10.40 16.15
CA ARG A 155 -5.18 8.97 16.35
C ARG A 155 -4.12 8.31 17.21
N LYS A 156 -2.83 8.57 16.93
CA LYS A 156 -1.70 7.92 17.62
C LYS A 156 -1.48 8.46 19.03
N ALA A 157 -1.87 9.71 19.31
CA ALA A 157 -1.91 10.21 20.67
C ALA A 157 -2.94 9.46 21.55
N ARG A 158 -4.06 9.04 20.96
CA ARG A 158 -5.10 8.25 21.65
C ARG A 158 -4.80 6.75 21.68
N GLU A 159 -4.27 6.21 20.57
CA GLU A 159 -4.05 4.79 20.35
C GLU A 159 -2.60 4.52 19.86
N PRO A 160 -1.59 4.71 20.75
CA PRO A 160 -0.19 4.50 20.35
C PRO A 160 0.17 3.03 20.18
N LEU A 161 -0.61 2.13 20.81
CA LEU A 161 -0.36 0.69 20.85
C LEU A 161 -1.36 -0.05 19.96
N PHE A 162 -0.84 -0.90 19.09
CA PHE A 162 -1.60 -1.95 18.42
C PHE A 162 -1.06 -3.31 18.85
N ARG A 163 -1.93 -4.22 19.28
CA ARG A 163 -1.57 -5.59 19.62
C ARG A 163 -2.59 -6.55 19.03
N LYS A 164 -2.10 -7.61 18.38
CA LYS A 164 -2.93 -8.68 17.87
C LYS A 164 -2.28 -10.04 18.15
N ARG A 165 -3.09 -10.99 18.58
CA ARG A 165 -2.70 -12.37 18.84
C ARG A 165 -3.50 -13.30 17.95
N VAL A 166 -2.84 -14.25 17.32
CA VAL A 166 -3.46 -15.22 16.43
C VAL A 166 -2.89 -16.61 16.68
N SER A 167 -3.77 -17.61 16.74
CA SER A 167 -3.36 -19.02 16.79
C SER A 167 -3.22 -19.52 15.35
N THR A 168 -2.11 -20.20 15.07
CA THR A 168 -1.76 -20.68 13.73
C THR A 168 -1.23 -22.12 13.81
N GLU A 169 -1.08 -22.78 12.68
CA GLU A 169 -0.44 -24.10 12.60
C GLU A 169 1.03 -24.08 13.05
N ARG A 170 1.68 -22.88 13.01
CA ARG A 170 3.08 -22.70 13.43
C ARG A 170 3.21 -22.37 14.92
N GLY A 171 2.10 -22.18 15.63
CA GLY A 171 2.07 -21.78 17.04
C GLY A 171 1.24 -20.51 17.24
N GLU A 172 1.37 -19.93 18.42
CA GLU A 172 0.68 -18.71 18.78
C GLU A 172 1.56 -17.50 18.48
N LEU A 173 1.10 -16.62 17.61
CA LEU A 173 1.81 -15.42 17.20
C LEU A 173 1.15 -14.18 17.83
N THR A 174 1.95 -13.41 18.57
CA THR A 174 1.59 -12.09 19.07
C THR A 174 2.37 -11.03 18.29
N PHE A 175 1.68 -10.09 17.69
CA PHE A 175 2.25 -8.90 17.09
C PHE A 175 1.92 -7.68 17.91
N THR A 176 2.92 -6.88 18.23
CA THR A 176 2.78 -5.63 18.95
C THR A 176 3.47 -4.53 18.15
N SER A 177 2.78 -3.40 17.96
CA SER A 177 3.34 -2.21 17.31
C SER A 177 3.07 -1.01 18.20
N VAL A 178 4.12 -0.30 18.59
CA VAL A 178 4.07 0.93 19.37
C VAL A 178 4.51 2.09 18.50
N THR A 179 3.77 3.20 18.55
CA THR A 179 4.08 4.39 17.76
C THR A 179 4.38 5.56 18.71
N ALA A 180 5.55 6.16 18.57
CA ALA A 180 5.88 7.48 19.13
C ALA A 180 5.79 8.55 18.05
N ILE A 181 5.48 9.79 18.43
CA ILE A 181 5.29 10.92 17.53
C ILE A 181 6.48 11.86 17.67
N ASP A 182 7.17 12.10 16.56
CA ASP A 182 8.18 13.15 16.46
C ASP A 182 7.56 14.37 15.76
N HIS A 183 7.20 15.37 16.57
CA HIS A 183 6.57 16.60 16.09
C HIS A 183 7.54 17.51 15.33
N GLU A 184 8.83 17.44 15.62
CA GLU A 184 9.84 18.28 14.99
C GLU A 184 10.06 17.87 13.53
N THR A 185 10.23 16.58 13.28
CA THR A 185 10.47 16.04 11.93
C THR A 185 9.20 15.57 11.23
N ARG A 186 8.02 15.65 11.88
CA ARG A 186 6.72 15.13 11.39
C ARG A 186 6.76 13.66 11.02
N ARG A 187 7.36 12.85 11.90
CA ARG A 187 7.54 11.42 11.69
C ARG A 187 6.86 10.61 12.78
N LEU A 188 6.45 9.41 12.42
CA LEU A 188 6.03 8.38 13.35
C LEU A 188 7.19 7.40 13.53
N LEU A 189 7.65 7.25 14.77
CA LEU A 189 8.67 6.29 15.15
C LEU A 189 7.97 5.02 15.60
N ILE A 190 8.18 3.91 14.89
CA ILE A 190 7.43 2.68 15.11
C ILE A 190 8.37 1.60 15.60
N SER A 191 7.99 0.98 16.71
CA SER A 191 8.64 -0.20 17.26
C SER A 191 7.71 -1.39 17.14
N GLU A 192 8.14 -2.43 16.44
CA GLU A 192 7.40 -3.68 16.25
C GLU A 192 8.06 -4.83 16.97
N ARG A 193 7.23 -5.71 17.52
CA ARG A 193 7.66 -6.95 18.18
C ARG A 193 6.74 -8.08 17.74
N HIS A 194 7.35 -9.16 17.27
CA HIS A 194 6.71 -10.44 16.97
C HIS A 194 7.16 -11.46 18.01
N GLU A 195 6.22 -12.16 18.59
CA GLU A 195 6.45 -13.22 19.57
C GLU A 195 5.75 -14.48 19.07
N LEU A 196 6.50 -15.46 18.58
CA LEU A 196 5.98 -16.74 18.13
C LEU A 196 6.29 -17.82 19.18
N LEU A 197 5.25 -18.32 19.84
CA LEU A 197 5.31 -19.41 20.79
C LEU A 197 4.91 -20.72 20.10
N THR A 198 5.87 -21.62 19.98
CA THR A 198 5.68 -22.99 19.49
C THR A 198 5.64 -23.97 20.67
N SER A 199 5.54 -25.29 20.43
CA SER A 199 5.49 -26.31 21.47
C SER A 199 6.81 -26.49 22.25
N GLY A 200 7.37 -25.41 22.82
CA GLY A 200 8.55 -25.45 23.67
C GLY A 200 9.58 -24.38 23.41
N GLU A 201 9.40 -23.58 22.36
CA GLU A 201 10.30 -22.49 22.03
C GLU A 201 9.54 -21.18 21.83
N GLU A 202 10.08 -20.09 22.35
CA GLU A 202 9.64 -18.74 22.07
C GLU A 202 10.66 -18.06 21.14
N ARG A 203 10.18 -17.55 20.01
CA ARG A 203 10.98 -16.74 19.09
C ARG A 203 10.48 -15.30 19.13
N VAL A 204 11.40 -14.37 19.35
CA VAL A 204 11.12 -12.94 19.41
C VAL A 204 11.90 -12.22 18.32
N SER A 205 11.23 -11.37 17.54
CA SER A 205 11.85 -10.51 16.56
C SER A 205 11.37 -9.08 16.78
N GLU A 206 12.31 -8.14 16.86
CA GLU A 206 12.04 -6.71 17.07
C GLU A 206 12.56 -5.90 15.89
N TYR A 207 11.83 -4.83 15.54
CA TYR A 207 12.21 -3.95 14.46
C TYR A 207 11.72 -2.53 14.71
N ASN A 208 12.61 -1.56 14.45
CA ASN A 208 12.27 -0.15 14.55
C ASN A 208 12.38 0.49 13.17
N PHE A 209 11.41 1.30 12.81
CA PHE A 209 11.41 2.05 11.56
C PHE A 209 10.66 3.35 11.70
N VAL A 210 10.78 4.18 10.68
CA VAL A 210 10.19 5.51 10.63
C VAL A 210 9.18 5.57 9.49
N MET A 211 8.01 6.14 9.74
CA MET A 211 7.07 6.54 8.72
C MET A 211 7.02 8.07 8.66
N ARG A 212 6.99 8.62 7.46
CA ARG A 212 6.73 10.04 7.22
C ARG A 212 5.29 10.20 6.74
N CYS A 213 4.46 10.87 7.53
CA CYS A 213 3.12 11.25 7.13
C CYS A 213 3.17 12.35 6.06
N TRP A 214 2.03 12.64 5.47
CA TRP A 214 1.88 13.59 4.39
C TRP A 214 1.06 14.80 4.85
N GLU A 215 1.46 15.98 4.40
CA GLU A 215 0.59 17.13 4.37
C GLU A 215 -0.18 17.15 3.05
N ARG A 216 -1.42 17.63 3.07
CA ARG A 216 -2.26 17.69 1.87
C ARG A 216 -1.60 18.49 0.75
N ASP A 217 -1.12 19.69 1.07
CA ASP A 217 -0.51 20.61 0.11
C ASP A 217 0.79 20.04 -0.50
N GLU A 218 1.56 19.27 0.29
CA GLU A 218 2.74 18.57 -0.20
C GLU A 218 2.35 17.54 -1.27
N LEU A 219 1.34 16.72 -0.99
CA LEU A 219 0.85 15.70 -1.90
C LEU A 219 0.28 16.32 -3.18
N ASP A 220 -0.54 17.36 -3.05
CA ASP A 220 -1.15 18.06 -4.18
C ASP A 220 -0.10 18.72 -5.08
N THR A 221 0.93 19.31 -4.48
CA THR A 221 2.07 19.89 -5.21
C THR A 221 2.81 18.82 -6.00
N LEU A 222 3.06 17.65 -5.40
CA LEU A 222 3.77 16.56 -6.05
C LEU A 222 2.94 15.93 -7.17
N LEU A 223 1.64 15.73 -6.95
CA LEU A 223 0.70 15.26 -7.98
C LEU A 223 0.67 16.22 -9.18
N ALA A 224 0.51 17.53 -8.93
CA ALA A 224 0.48 18.54 -9.99
C ALA A 224 1.80 18.58 -10.78
N ARG A 225 2.96 18.52 -10.11
CA ARG A 225 4.29 18.49 -10.74
C ARG A 225 4.42 17.32 -11.71
N HIS A 226 3.87 16.17 -11.37
CA HIS A 226 3.89 14.97 -12.22
C HIS A 226 2.67 14.84 -13.12
N ARG A 227 1.94 15.94 -13.35
CA ARG A 227 0.81 16.01 -14.29
C ARG A 227 -0.34 15.07 -13.93
N PHE A 228 -0.64 14.94 -12.65
CA PHE A 228 -1.88 14.35 -12.17
C PHE A 228 -2.90 15.46 -11.90
N GLY A 229 -4.11 15.28 -12.40
CA GLY A 229 -5.24 16.19 -12.21
C GLY A 229 -6.52 15.41 -11.91
N GLU A 230 -7.66 16.10 -11.97
CA GLU A 230 -8.98 15.52 -11.67
C GLU A 230 -9.00 14.76 -10.34
N LEU A 231 -8.46 15.41 -9.29
CA LEU A 231 -8.26 14.79 -7.99
C LEU A 231 -9.57 14.58 -7.25
N SER A 232 -9.79 13.39 -6.72
CA SER A 232 -10.85 13.06 -5.76
C SER A 232 -10.23 12.50 -4.49
N TYR A 233 -10.78 12.91 -3.32
CA TYR A 233 -10.21 12.56 -2.01
C TYR A 233 -11.26 11.88 -1.14
N PHE A 234 -10.83 10.80 -0.46
CA PHE A 234 -11.68 10.04 0.45
C PHE A 234 -10.89 9.71 1.73
N GLY A 235 -11.60 9.52 2.84
CA GLY A 235 -11.00 9.11 4.11
C GLY A 235 -10.76 7.61 4.24
N ALA A 236 -11.25 6.82 3.28
CA ALA A 236 -11.09 5.37 3.22
C ALA A 236 -11.36 4.88 1.78
N TYR A 237 -11.18 3.58 1.55
CA TYR A 237 -11.71 2.90 0.35
C TYR A 237 -13.23 2.68 0.47
N ASP A 238 -13.93 3.81 0.64
CA ASP A 238 -15.38 3.91 0.76
C ASP A 238 -15.77 5.34 0.35
N SER A 239 -16.57 5.47 -0.72
CA SER A 239 -16.97 6.78 -1.26
C SER A 239 -17.82 7.60 -0.30
N GLY A 240 -18.40 6.99 0.74
CA GLY A 240 -19.18 7.68 1.78
C GLY A 240 -18.30 8.25 2.92
N VAL A 241 -17.01 7.96 2.95
CA VAL A 241 -16.10 8.44 4.00
C VAL A 241 -15.31 9.64 3.48
N ALA A 242 -15.64 10.81 3.99
CA ALA A 242 -14.98 12.05 3.58
C ALA A 242 -13.49 12.07 3.98
N ALA A 243 -12.65 12.73 3.19
CA ALA A 243 -11.27 13.02 3.53
C ALA A 243 -11.19 13.79 4.86
N GLY A 244 -10.22 13.41 5.73
CA GLY A 244 -10.09 13.93 7.09
C GLY A 244 -10.94 13.21 8.15
N ALA A 245 -11.89 12.34 7.75
CA ALA A 245 -12.66 11.55 8.72
C ALA A 245 -11.85 10.42 9.37
N THR A 246 -10.73 10.04 8.79
CA THR A 246 -9.76 9.08 9.33
C THR A 246 -8.33 9.59 9.11
N ASP A 247 -7.33 8.88 9.64
CA ASP A 247 -5.92 9.19 9.39
C ASP A 247 -5.44 8.75 8.00
N ARG A 248 -6.30 8.10 7.22
CA ARG A 248 -6.04 7.71 5.84
C ARG A 248 -6.60 8.76 4.88
N LEU A 249 -5.80 9.11 3.91
CA LEU A 249 -6.22 9.86 2.74
C LEU A 249 -6.07 8.96 1.51
N VAL A 250 -7.18 8.65 0.86
CA VAL A 250 -7.20 7.97 -0.44
C VAL A 250 -7.37 9.02 -1.52
N VAL A 251 -6.52 8.96 -2.55
CA VAL A 251 -6.56 9.84 -3.71
C VAL A 251 -6.83 9.04 -4.96
N VAL A 252 -7.78 9.51 -5.74
CA VAL A 252 -8.02 9.07 -7.12
C VAL A 252 -7.64 10.22 -8.02
N ALA A 253 -6.62 10.02 -8.85
CA ALA A 253 -6.07 11.05 -9.74
C ALA A 253 -6.01 10.52 -11.18
N GLN A 254 -6.03 11.42 -12.16
CA GLN A 254 -5.87 11.07 -13.57
C GLN A 254 -4.64 11.73 -14.15
N ARG A 255 -3.82 10.97 -14.90
CA ARG A 255 -2.69 11.53 -15.61
C ARG A 255 -3.17 12.41 -16.75
N THR A 256 -2.86 13.69 -16.71
CA THR A 256 -3.17 14.62 -17.80
C THR A 256 -2.15 14.47 -18.92
N GLY A 257 -2.59 14.61 -20.17
CA GLY A 257 -1.70 14.65 -21.33
C GLY A 257 -0.70 15.81 -21.26
N ALA A 258 0.34 15.79 -22.10
CA ALA A 258 1.12 16.98 -22.34
C ALA A 258 0.17 18.04 -22.88
N ALA A 259 0.23 19.27 -22.31
CA ALA A 259 -0.42 20.40 -22.96
C ALA A 259 0.11 20.49 -24.40
N ALA A 260 -0.83 20.46 -25.34
CA ALA A 260 -0.51 20.58 -26.76
C ALA A 260 0.14 21.93 -27.05
#